data_b3152b2c98a8e5a6a1974ca236c7abf6
#
_entry.id   b3152b2c98a8e5a6a1974ca236c7abf6
#
_cell.length_a   1.000
_cell.length_b   1.000
_cell.length_c   1.000
_cell.angle_alpha   90.00
_cell.angle_beta   90.00
_cell.angle_gamma   90.00
#
_symmetry.space_group_name_H-M   'P 1'
#
loop_
_entity.id
_entity.type
_entity.pdbx_description
1 polymer ?
#
loop_
_entity_poly.entity_id
_entity_poly.type
_entity_poly.pdbx_seq_one_letter_code
_entity_poly.pdbx_strand_id
1 'polypeptide(L)' 'DYYRIYRRIVGTKTYVCLEETEETGYTDTGVRPGTSYEYTVCGCHVGYQKDSCTKIAQAVQITVTGENVNIQSAQKNQN' A
#
# COMPACT_ATOMS: atom_id res chain seq x y z
N ASP A 1 7.34 -10.98 -7.29
CA ASP A 1 6.45 -11.35 -8.40
C ASP A 1 5.11 -10.66 -8.32
N TYR A 2 4.79 -10.13 -7.17
CA TYR A 2 3.57 -9.35 -7.00
C TYR A 2 3.78 -8.41 -5.83
N TYR A 3 2.77 -7.56 -5.58
CA TYR A 3 2.83 -6.56 -4.51
C TYR A 3 1.67 -6.72 -3.58
N ARG A 4 1.88 -6.37 -2.30
CA ARG A 4 0.80 -6.23 -1.33
C ARG A 4 0.75 -4.80 -0.87
N ILE A 5 -0.42 -4.20 -0.93
CA ILE A 5 -0.65 -2.83 -0.52
C ILE A 5 -1.35 -2.86 0.83
N TYR A 6 -0.75 -2.21 1.83
CA TYR A 6 -1.27 -2.17 3.18
C TYR A 6 -1.66 -0.76 3.55
N ARG A 7 -2.67 -0.65 4.38
CA ARG A 7 -3.15 0.64 4.86
C ARG A 7 -3.51 0.54 6.33
N ARG A 8 -3.27 1.62 7.07
CA ARG A 8 -3.83 1.77 8.40
C ARG A 8 -4.32 3.20 8.54
N ILE A 9 -5.27 3.41 9.46
CA ILE A 9 -5.68 4.74 9.84
C ILE A 9 -4.63 5.26 10.82
N VAL A 10 -4.16 6.48 10.60
CA VAL A 10 -3.14 7.06 11.46
C VAL A 10 -3.68 7.08 12.89
N GLY A 11 -2.86 6.63 13.83
CA GLY A 11 -3.26 6.49 15.22
C GLY A 11 -3.65 5.09 15.61
N THR A 12 -3.88 4.21 14.64
CA THR A 12 -4.11 2.79 14.93
C THR A 12 -2.81 2.03 14.73
N LYS A 13 -2.77 0.79 15.20
CA LYS A 13 -1.53 0.02 15.14
C LYS A 13 -1.52 -1.05 14.10
N THR A 14 -2.65 -1.34 13.49
CA THR A 14 -2.75 -2.52 12.62
C THR A 14 -2.91 -2.09 11.17
N TYR A 15 -2.04 -2.60 10.32
CA TYR A 15 -2.18 -2.48 8.88
C TYR A 15 -3.11 -3.56 8.37
N VAL A 16 -3.87 -3.22 7.35
CA VAL A 16 -4.76 -4.14 6.66
C VAL A 16 -4.27 -4.27 5.24
N CYS A 17 -4.19 -5.50 4.75
CA CYS A 17 -3.82 -5.71 3.35
C CYS A 17 -5.03 -5.38 2.49
N LEU A 18 -4.89 -4.38 1.64
CA LEU A 18 -5.98 -3.96 0.77
C LEU A 18 -6.04 -4.80 -0.48
N GLU A 19 -4.89 -5.16 -1.02
CA GLU A 19 -4.85 -5.77 -2.33
C GLU A 19 -3.54 -6.49 -2.56
N GLU A 20 -3.60 -7.58 -3.32
CA GLU A 20 -2.42 -8.21 -3.90
C GLU A 20 -2.53 -8.03 -5.40
N THR A 21 -1.49 -7.50 -6.02
CA THR A 21 -1.56 -7.14 -7.42
C THR A 21 -0.20 -7.25 -8.07
N GLU A 22 -0.18 -7.54 -9.35
CA GLU A 22 1.04 -7.50 -10.16
C GLU A 22 1.25 -6.12 -10.76
N GLU A 23 0.28 -5.24 -10.62
CA GLU A 23 0.38 -3.89 -11.15
C GLU A 23 1.23 -3.01 -10.26
N THR A 24 1.84 -1.99 -10.85
CA THR A 24 2.64 -1.07 -10.09
C THR A 24 1.82 0.04 -9.43
N GLY A 25 0.57 0.17 -9.81
CA GLY A 25 -0.31 1.20 -9.25
C GLY A 25 -1.55 0.60 -8.67
N TYR A 26 -2.12 1.30 -7.71
CA TYR A 26 -3.35 0.86 -7.06
C TYR A 26 -4.15 2.09 -6.64
N THR A 27 -5.44 2.07 -6.88
CA THR A 27 -6.32 3.14 -6.47
C THR A 27 -7.19 2.66 -5.32
N ASP A 28 -7.07 3.32 -4.19
CA ASP A 28 -7.83 2.99 -3.00
C ASP A 28 -9.10 3.83 -3.00
N THR A 29 -10.23 3.18 -3.21
CA THR A 29 -11.52 3.85 -3.24
C THR A 29 -12.29 3.71 -1.94
N GLY A 30 -11.75 2.98 -0.97
CA GLY A 30 -12.44 2.76 0.29
C GLY A 30 -12.02 3.74 1.37
N VAL A 31 -11.72 4.98 1.01
CA VAL A 31 -11.22 5.99 1.95
C VAL A 31 -12.30 7.01 2.23
N ARG A 32 -12.13 7.71 3.37
CA ARG A 32 -13.06 8.75 3.79
C ARG A 32 -12.36 10.10 3.74
N PRO A 33 -12.97 11.10 3.11
CA PRO A 33 -12.40 12.46 3.13
C PRO A 33 -12.20 12.94 4.56
N GLY A 34 -11.10 13.62 4.79
CA GLY A 34 -10.77 14.14 6.12
C GLY A 34 -10.03 13.17 7.01
N THR A 35 -9.90 11.93 6.61
CA THR A 35 -9.19 10.91 7.40
C THR A 35 -7.76 10.80 6.89
N SER A 36 -6.82 10.59 7.80
CA SER A 36 -5.42 10.37 7.45
C SER A 36 -5.11 8.89 7.50
N TYR A 37 -4.51 8.41 6.44
CA TYR A 37 -4.11 7.00 6.30
C TYR A 37 -2.62 6.91 6.07
N GLU A 38 -2.07 5.79 6.46
CA GLU A 38 -0.68 5.49 6.17
C GLU A 38 -0.63 4.25 5.32
N TYR A 39 0.12 4.31 4.21
CA TYR A 39 0.22 3.23 3.24
C TYR A 39 1.64 2.70 3.20
N THR A 40 1.76 1.40 3.01
CA THR A 40 3.05 0.81 2.73
C THR A 40 2.85 -0.31 1.72
N VAL A 41 3.92 -0.63 1.00
CA VAL A 41 3.88 -1.62 -0.07
C VAL A 41 4.98 -2.63 0.17
N CYS A 42 4.64 -3.90 0.01
CA CYS A 42 5.61 -4.99 0.07
C CYS A 42 5.73 -5.62 -1.31
N GLY A 43 6.96 -5.94 -1.69
CA GLY A 43 7.21 -6.77 -2.87
C GLY A 43 7.28 -8.21 -2.43
N CYS A 44 6.60 -9.09 -3.14
CA CYS A 44 6.45 -10.48 -2.73
C CYS A 44 6.94 -11.42 -3.82
N HIS A 45 7.54 -12.52 -3.40
CA HIS A 45 7.98 -13.59 -4.29
C HIS A 45 7.29 -14.88 -3.91
N VAL A 46 6.82 -15.59 -4.90
CA VAL A 46 6.21 -16.90 -4.69
C VAL A 46 7.29 -17.86 -4.25
N GLY A 47 7.05 -18.55 -3.15
CA GLY A 47 7.97 -19.51 -2.60
C GLY A 47 7.44 -20.92 -2.71
N TYR A 48 8.31 -21.87 -2.34
CA TYR A 48 7.94 -23.28 -2.45
C TYR A 48 6.81 -23.61 -1.48
N GLN A 49 6.93 -23.22 -0.24
CA GLN A 49 5.91 -23.51 0.76
C GLN A 49 5.16 -22.28 1.20
N LYS A 50 5.78 -21.15 1.10
CA LYS A 50 5.13 -19.88 1.42
C LYS A 50 5.84 -18.79 0.63
N ASP A 51 5.12 -17.69 0.44
CA ASP A 51 5.68 -16.55 -0.23
C ASP A 51 6.52 -15.74 0.75
N SER A 52 7.48 -15.01 0.23
CA SER A 52 8.26 -14.09 1.05
C SER A 52 8.01 -12.67 0.57
N CYS A 53 7.80 -11.78 1.53
CA CYS A 53 7.46 -10.39 1.24
C CYS A 53 8.38 -9.47 2.02
N THR A 54 8.77 -8.36 1.37
CA THR A 54 9.65 -7.37 1.96
C THR A 54 9.10 -5.99 1.67
N LYS A 55 9.14 -5.12 2.67
CA LYS A 55 8.72 -3.73 2.47
C LYS A 55 9.69 -3.07 1.49
N ILE A 56 9.15 -2.49 0.43
CA ILE A 56 9.98 -1.92 -0.64
C ILE A 56 9.92 -0.41 -0.68
N ALA A 57 9.09 0.23 0.13
CA ALA A 57 9.00 1.68 0.15
C ALA A 57 8.69 2.11 1.56
N GLN A 58 9.11 3.33 1.90
CA GLN A 58 8.74 3.89 3.19
C GLN A 58 7.23 4.12 3.24
N ALA A 59 6.69 4.03 4.43
CA ALA A 59 5.29 4.32 4.63
C ALA A 59 5.01 5.79 4.31
N VAL A 60 3.88 6.04 3.67
CA VAL A 60 3.48 7.38 3.27
C VAL A 60 2.18 7.72 3.96
N GLN A 61 2.13 8.88 4.59
CA GLN A 61 0.92 9.35 5.24
C GLN A 61 0.20 10.31 4.32
N ILE A 62 -1.08 10.07 4.12
CA ILE A 62 -1.91 10.88 3.24
C ILE A 62 -3.19 11.24 3.96
N THR A 63 -3.53 12.53 3.95
CA THR A 63 -4.83 13.00 4.41
C THR A 63 -5.73 13.10 3.19
N VAL A 64 -6.83 12.37 3.21
CA VAL A 64 -7.69 12.26 2.05
C VAL A 64 -8.50 13.52 1.86
N THR A 65 -8.45 14.09 0.66
CA THR A 65 -9.24 15.27 0.34
C THR A 65 -10.28 14.99 -0.74
N GLY A 66 -10.15 13.85 -1.42
CA GLY A 66 -11.07 13.46 -2.49
C GLY A 66 -11.74 12.14 -2.15
N GLU A 67 -12.04 11.38 -3.20
CA GLU A 67 -12.77 10.14 -3.02
C GLU A 67 -11.89 8.91 -3.09
N ASN A 68 -10.66 9.06 -3.52
CA ASN A 68 -9.75 7.93 -3.60
C ASN A 68 -8.32 8.40 -3.49
N VAL A 69 -7.43 7.43 -3.33
CA VAL A 69 -6.01 7.66 -3.21
C VAL A 69 -5.29 6.75 -4.19
N ASN A 70 -4.37 7.32 -4.95
CA ASN A 70 -3.58 6.57 -5.91
C ASN A 70 -2.22 6.22 -5.32
N ILE A 71 -1.88 4.95 -5.38
CA ILE A 71 -0.64 4.43 -4.82
C ILE A 71 0.21 3.86 -5.95
N GLN A 72 1.50 4.20 -5.95
CA GLN A 72 2.45 3.66 -6.92
C GLN A 72 3.45 2.80 -6.19
N SER A 73 3.40 1.50 -6.41
CA SER A 73 4.27 0.58 -5.69
C SER A 73 5.72 0.70 -6.11
N ALA A 74 5.99 1.23 -7.29
CA ALA A 74 7.36 1.39 -7.76
C ALA A 74 7.81 2.85 -7.74
N GLN A 75 7.14 3.69 -6.99
CA GLN A 75 7.36 5.10 -7.07
C GLN A 75 8.74 5.54 -6.62
N LYS A 76 9.37 4.80 -5.78
CA LYS A 76 10.68 5.18 -5.31
C LYS A 76 11.70 5.31 -6.42
N ASN A 77 11.39 4.82 -7.58
CA ASN A 77 12.30 4.94 -8.70
C ASN A 77 12.17 6.25 -9.44
N GLN A 78 11.26 7.02 -9.03
CA GLN A 78 11.01 8.24 -9.70
C GLN A 78 11.94 9.28 -9.29
N ASN A 79 12.42 9.61 -9.20
CA ASN A 79 13.17 10.67 -8.81
C ASN A 79 14.20 10.67 -8.60
#